data_39b25161db20a417987cd9da16b16275
#
_entry.id   39b25161db20a417987cd9da16b16275
#
_cell.length_a   1.000
_cell.length_b   1.000
_cell.length_c   1.000
_cell.angle_alpha   90.00
_cell.angle_beta   90.00
_cell.angle_gamma   90.00
#
_symmetry.space_group_name_H-M   'P 1'
#
loop_
_entity.id
_entity.type
_entity.pdbx_description
1 polymer ?
#
loop_
_entity_poly.entity_id
_entity_poly.type
_entity_poly.pdbx_seq_one_letter_code
_entity_poly.pdbx_strand_id
1 'polypeptide(L)'
;MIRADLDLLADLPPDPEDRVPAPLATRARAKTSPAKTPEHKTFPPPAAIPAWARAGGRAGQGDPLFFAGAGLALLDAALRADPPAAGALRARLALKSAAASAKILRVNADEAALRDLSFAVGDPLGPAANLLTIWRDCAGRPPSLDPARIGDAAARLDLAVDPSGLAASLKACAGEDDPVSAAAKAATAAFSAVPDARAAEAEILALSVFDTVLAIRLRWPRPVPLIATKLLDPTLQSPGAGRRPSPGDPAWPNAAAGAIAMAAASALDLAADLARRSNTLIAVAPKLRSKPAQKIVDLLLAHDCVSPAEAARHAPMTGRAARRLFDRLLLLGATREFSGRPTFRLYGL
;
A
#
# COMPACT_ATOMS: atom_id res chain seq x y z
N MET A 1 -11.59 8.26 -33.86
CA MET A 1 -11.73 7.15 -34.81
C MET A 1 -11.34 5.84 -34.11
N ILE A 2 -12.04 5.44 -33.03
CA ILE A 2 -11.78 4.24 -32.20
C ILE A 2 -13.11 3.54 -31.85
N ARG A 3 -14.08 3.53 -32.75
CA ARG A 3 -15.38 2.87 -32.50
C ARG A 3 -15.61 1.57 -33.29
N ALA A 4 -14.70 1.20 -34.18
CA ALA A 4 -14.91 0.08 -35.12
C ALA A 4 -14.37 -1.28 -34.65
N ASP A 5 -13.41 -1.33 -33.66
CA ASP A 5 -12.74 -2.60 -33.30
C ASP A 5 -13.38 -3.34 -32.12
N LEU A 6 -14.46 -2.83 -31.53
CA LEU A 6 -15.09 -3.47 -30.36
C LEU A 6 -16.02 -4.64 -30.70
N ASP A 7 -16.50 -4.73 -31.96
CA ASP A 7 -17.41 -5.79 -32.40
C ASP A 7 -16.70 -7.08 -32.86
N LEU A 8 -15.43 -6.98 -33.27
CA LEU A 8 -14.66 -8.13 -33.79
C LEU A 8 -14.27 -9.18 -32.72
N LEU A 9 -14.35 -8.84 -31.41
CA LEU A 9 -14.04 -9.78 -30.34
C LEU A 9 -15.27 -10.47 -29.73
N ALA A 10 -16.46 -10.12 -30.18
CA ALA A 10 -17.71 -10.73 -29.71
C ALA A 10 -18.01 -12.09 -30.37
N ASP A 11 -17.42 -12.37 -31.53
CA ASP A 11 -17.77 -13.53 -32.40
C ASP A 11 -16.74 -14.67 -32.38
N LEU A 12 -15.82 -14.73 -31.41
CA LEU A 12 -14.94 -15.88 -31.28
C LEU A 12 -15.70 -17.07 -30.67
N PRO A 13 -15.77 -18.21 -31.37
CA PRO A 13 -16.48 -19.40 -30.87
C PRO A 13 -15.82 -19.91 -29.58
N PRO A 14 -16.63 -20.40 -28.62
CA PRO A 14 -16.09 -20.98 -27.39
C PRO A 14 -15.27 -22.23 -27.69
N ASP A 15 -14.09 -22.34 -27.05
CA ASP A 15 -13.21 -23.48 -27.15
C ASP A 15 -13.93 -24.75 -26.64
N PRO A 16 -13.86 -25.89 -27.34
CA PRO A 16 -14.55 -27.14 -26.99
C PRO A 16 -14.18 -27.70 -25.58
N GLU A 17 -13.08 -27.26 -25.00
CA GLU A 17 -12.66 -27.67 -23.64
C GLU A 17 -13.34 -26.90 -22.50
N ASP A 18 -14.07 -25.83 -22.78
CA ASP A 18 -14.81 -25.04 -21.78
C ASP A 18 -16.21 -25.61 -21.46
N ARG A 19 -16.54 -26.81 -21.92
CA ARG A 19 -17.83 -27.46 -21.59
C ARG A 19 -17.82 -28.03 -20.19
N VAL A 20 -18.34 -27.23 -19.24
CA VAL A 20 -18.82 -27.76 -17.95
C VAL A 20 -20.07 -28.61 -18.24
N PRO A 21 -20.14 -29.87 -17.74
CA PRO A 21 -21.34 -30.70 -17.94
C PRO A 21 -22.56 -30.03 -17.30
N ALA A 22 -23.64 -29.93 -18.08
CA ALA A 22 -24.89 -29.34 -17.63
C ALA A 22 -25.54 -30.16 -16.51
N PRO A 23 -26.02 -29.56 -15.42
CA PRO A 23 -26.90 -30.25 -14.49
C PRO A 23 -28.29 -30.38 -15.11
N LEU A 24 -28.86 -31.59 -14.97
CA LEU A 24 -30.19 -31.98 -15.40
C LEU A 24 -31.27 -31.00 -14.92
N ALA A 25 -32.17 -30.67 -15.82
CA ALA A 25 -33.28 -29.74 -15.66
C ALA A 25 -34.31 -30.17 -14.59
N THR A 26 -34.81 -29.25 -13.83
CA THR A 26 -36.22 -28.81 -13.79
C THR A 26 -36.49 -28.00 -12.53
N ARG A 27 -36.81 -26.71 -12.69
CA ARG A 27 -37.87 -26.05 -11.92
C ARG A 27 -38.14 -24.63 -12.43
N ALA A 28 -39.40 -24.28 -12.44
CA ALA A 28 -40.04 -23.11 -13.00
C ALA A 28 -39.32 -21.79 -12.70
N ARG A 29 -39.17 -21.01 -13.76
CA ARG A 29 -38.58 -19.68 -13.81
C ARG A 29 -39.55 -18.65 -13.24
N ALA A 30 -39.38 -18.27 -11.97
CA ALA A 30 -40.00 -17.06 -11.44
C ALA A 30 -39.36 -15.85 -12.17
N LYS A 31 -40.20 -14.97 -12.73
CA LYS A 31 -39.77 -13.69 -13.34
C LYS A 31 -39.22 -12.80 -12.22
N THR A 32 -37.92 -12.78 -12.03
CA THR A 32 -37.25 -11.77 -11.23
C THR A 32 -37.09 -10.51 -12.07
N SER A 33 -37.64 -9.40 -11.60
CA SER A 33 -37.39 -8.05 -12.12
C SER A 33 -35.89 -7.82 -12.32
N PRO A 34 -35.49 -7.05 -13.38
CA PRO A 34 -34.09 -6.73 -13.58
C PRO A 34 -33.58 -5.99 -12.33
N ALA A 35 -32.61 -6.58 -11.64
CA ALA A 35 -31.90 -5.93 -10.56
C ALA A 35 -31.32 -4.62 -11.13
N LYS A 36 -31.65 -3.47 -10.51
CA LYS A 36 -31.04 -2.19 -10.81
C LYS A 36 -29.53 -2.39 -10.82
N THR A 37 -28.90 -2.11 -11.95
CA THR A 37 -27.45 -2.01 -12.06
C THR A 37 -26.99 -1.02 -10.99
N PRO A 38 -26.09 -1.38 -10.07
CA PRO A 38 -25.63 -0.42 -9.08
C PRO A 38 -25.00 0.75 -9.82
N GLU A 39 -25.48 1.95 -9.56
CA GLU A 39 -24.86 3.19 -10.04
C GLU A 39 -23.42 3.19 -9.49
N HIS A 40 -22.45 2.98 -10.36
CA HIS A 40 -21.05 3.02 -10.00
C HIS A 40 -20.68 4.45 -9.62
N LYS A 41 -20.61 4.70 -8.32
CA LYS A 41 -20.18 5.96 -7.77
C LYS A 41 -18.74 6.23 -8.21
N THR A 42 -18.54 7.25 -9.04
CA THR A 42 -17.20 7.72 -9.40
C THR A 42 -16.61 8.46 -8.21
N PHE A 43 -15.36 8.18 -7.89
CA PHE A 43 -14.63 8.84 -6.83
C PHE A 43 -13.74 9.94 -7.42
N PRO A 44 -13.96 11.21 -7.05
CA PRO A 44 -13.07 12.27 -7.50
C PRO A 44 -11.66 12.03 -6.96
N PRO A 45 -10.62 12.38 -7.75
CA PRO A 45 -9.26 12.36 -7.22
C PRO A 45 -9.16 13.31 -6.02
N PRO A 46 -8.31 12.99 -5.01
CA PRO A 46 -8.11 13.88 -3.88
C PRO A 46 -7.58 15.25 -4.33
N ALA A 47 -7.87 16.26 -3.53
CA ALA A 47 -7.34 17.60 -3.76
C ALA A 47 -5.79 17.59 -3.71
N ALA A 48 -5.17 18.28 -4.64
CA ALA A 48 -3.72 18.48 -4.62
C ALA A 48 -3.33 19.46 -3.50
N ILE A 49 -2.14 19.26 -2.92
CA ILE A 49 -1.57 20.21 -1.98
C ILE A 49 -1.30 21.53 -2.73
N PRO A 50 -1.83 22.67 -2.27
CA PRO A 50 -1.51 23.97 -2.86
C PRO A 50 0.01 24.24 -2.85
N ALA A 51 0.50 24.97 -3.84
CA ALA A 51 1.95 25.22 -4.00
C ALA A 51 2.59 25.83 -2.74
N TRP A 52 1.88 26.74 -2.06
CA TRP A 52 2.33 27.40 -0.84
C TRP A 52 2.41 26.48 0.38
N ALA A 53 1.66 25.36 0.38
CA ALA A 53 1.63 24.36 1.46
C ALA A 53 2.43 23.09 1.11
N ARG A 54 3.08 23.03 -0.04
CA ARG A 54 3.94 21.93 -0.45
C ARG A 54 5.38 22.24 -0.03
N ALA A 55 6.02 21.30 0.66
CA ALA A 55 7.44 21.43 1.01
C ALA A 55 8.25 21.76 -0.26
N GLY A 56 8.86 22.91 -0.29
CA GLY A 56 9.68 23.37 -1.43
C GLY A 56 10.99 22.60 -1.48
N GLY A 57 11.52 22.37 -2.69
CA GLY A 57 12.79 21.67 -2.93
C GLY A 57 14.06 22.40 -2.45
N ARG A 58 13.94 23.42 -1.61
CA ARG A 58 15.05 24.08 -0.92
C ARG A 58 14.90 23.82 0.58
N ALA A 59 15.71 22.92 1.11
CA ALA A 59 15.89 22.74 2.54
C ALA A 59 16.12 24.13 3.20
N GLY A 60 15.21 24.54 4.11
CA GLY A 60 15.36 25.76 4.89
C GLY A 60 14.33 26.87 4.69
N GLN A 61 13.35 26.73 3.78
CA GLN A 61 12.26 27.71 3.66
C GLN A 61 10.94 27.16 4.21
N GLY A 62 10.67 27.42 5.49
CA GLY A 62 9.44 27.11 6.18
C GLY A 62 9.58 25.97 7.21
N ASP A 63 8.59 25.89 8.10
CA ASP A 63 8.53 24.88 9.15
C ASP A 63 8.11 23.52 8.56
N PRO A 64 8.95 22.47 8.63
CA PRO A 64 8.60 21.14 8.13
C PRO A 64 7.33 20.57 8.78
N LEU A 65 7.04 20.92 10.03
CA LEU A 65 5.84 20.47 10.73
C LEU A 65 4.58 21.09 10.13
N PHE A 66 4.62 22.37 9.71
CA PHE A 66 3.54 23.01 8.98
C PHE A 66 3.22 22.26 7.67
N PHE A 67 4.23 21.96 6.86
CA PHE A 67 4.04 21.25 5.60
C PHE A 67 3.58 19.80 5.81
N ALA A 68 4.06 19.12 6.87
CA ALA A 68 3.59 17.81 7.25
C ALA A 68 2.11 17.83 7.61
N GLY A 69 1.69 18.80 8.46
CA GLY A 69 0.31 18.98 8.87
C GLY A 69 -0.62 19.26 7.68
N ALA A 70 -0.21 20.16 6.77
CA ALA A 70 -0.98 20.47 5.56
C ALA A 70 -1.16 19.24 4.65
N GLY A 71 -0.08 18.47 4.42
CA GLY A 71 -0.13 17.25 3.62
C GLY A 71 -0.98 16.15 4.27
N LEU A 72 -0.82 15.95 5.58
CA LEU A 72 -1.60 14.96 6.33
C LEU A 72 -3.09 15.30 6.39
N ALA A 73 -3.47 16.59 6.53
CA ALA A 73 -4.87 17.00 6.54
C ALA A 73 -5.58 16.63 5.24
N LEU A 74 -4.93 16.85 4.08
CA LEU A 74 -5.49 16.47 2.78
C LEU A 74 -5.51 14.94 2.59
N LEU A 75 -4.46 14.24 3.04
CA LEU A 75 -4.42 12.78 2.98
C LEU A 75 -5.48 12.15 3.88
N ASP A 76 -5.69 12.68 5.08
CA ASP A 76 -6.75 12.25 6.00
C ASP A 76 -8.14 12.43 5.36
N ALA A 77 -8.41 13.58 4.76
CA ALA A 77 -9.66 13.83 4.05
C ALA A 77 -9.87 12.83 2.89
N ALA A 78 -8.80 12.55 2.12
CA ALA A 78 -8.84 11.59 1.03
C ALA A 78 -9.12 10.15 1.51
N LEU A 79 -8.52 9.74 2.64
CA LEU A 79 -8.73 8.41 3.24
C LEU A 79 -10.11 8.25 3.86
N ARG A 80 -10.64 9.29 4.50
CA ARG A 80 -12.00 9.30 5.09
C ARG A 80 -13.10 9.26 4.05
N ALA A 81 -12.83 9.67 2.83
CA ALA A 81 -13.75 9.51 1.71
C ALA A 81 -13.94 8.03 1.30
N ASP A 82 -13.18 7.10 1.90
CA ASP A 82 -13.17 5.66 1.66
C ASP A 82 -13.12 5.29 0.16
N PRO A 83 -12.06 5.75 -0.54
CA PRO A 83 -11.93 5.50 -1.97
C PRO A 83 -11.74 4.00 -2.25
N PRO A 84 -12.30 3.45 -3.34
CA PRO A 84 -12.24 2.02 -3.65
C PRO A 84 -10.84 1.44 -3.67
N ALA A 85 -9.84 2.24 -4.11
CA ALA A 85 -8.44 1.83 -4.20
C ALA A 85 -7.62 2.12 -2.92
N ALA A 86 -8.26 2.40 -1.77
CA ALA A 86 -7.54 2.63 -0.51
C ALA A 86 -6.67 1.44 -0.10
N GLY A 87 -7.11 0.21 -0.41
CA GLY A 87 -6.33 -1.00 -0.19
C GLY A 87 -5.05 -1.03 -1.04
N ALA A 88 -5.19 -0.80 -2.34
CA ALA A 88 -4.05 -0.73 -3.27
C ALA A 88 -3.07 0.39 -2.90
N LEU A 89 -3.56 1.55 -2.44
CA LEU A 89 -2.72 2.65 -1.95
C LEU A 89 -1.84 2.19 -0.79
N ARG A 90 -2.43 1.60 0.26
CA ARG A 90 -1.71 1.09 1.44
C ARG A 90 -0.72 -0.01 1.07
N ALA A 91 -1.14 -0.96 0.22
CA ALA A 91 -0.29 -2.05 -0.23
C ALA A 91 0.94 -1.55 -1.01
N ARG A 92 0.76 -0.54 -1.87
CA ARG A 92 1.86 0.06 -2.63
C ARG A 92 2.81 0.86 -1.76
N LEU A 93 2.30 1.60 -0.77
CA LEU A 93 3.14 2.32 0.18
C LEU A 93 3.88 1.36 1.11
N ALA A 94 3.28 0.25 1.53
CA ALA A 94 3.95 -0.81 2.28
C ALA A 94 5.12 -1.42 1.48
N LEU A 95 4.92 -1.68 0.19
CA LEU A 95 5.97 -2.18 -0.68
C LEU A 95 7.13 -1.17 -0.82
N LYS A 96 6.82 0.12 -1.01
CA LYS A 96 7.83 1.19 -1.06
C LYS A 96 8.60 1.32 0.26
N SER A 97 7.92 1.22 1.38
CA SER A 97 8.54 1.24 2.71
C SER A 97 9.44 0.03 2.94
N ALA A 98 9.02 -1.17 2.48
CA ALA A 98 9.86 -2.36 2.51
C ALA A 98 11.12 -2.22 1.65
N ALA A 99 10.99 -1.66 0.45
CA ALA A 99 12.14 -1.41 -0.44
C ALA A 99 13.11 -0.36 0.13
N ALA A 100 12.59 0.69 0.78
CA ALA A 100 13.42 1.65 1.49
C ALA A 100 14.15 1.02 2.69
N SER A 101 13.45 0.18 3.45
CA SER A 101 14.03 -0.60 4.56
C SER A 101 15.10 -1.57 4.09
N ALA A 102 14.91 -2.21 2.93
CA ALA A 102 15.93 -3.07 2.32
C ALA A 102 17.23 -2.30 2.03
N LYS A 103 17.13 -1.04 1.56
CA LYS A 103 18.29 -0.18 1.37
C LYS A 103 18.99 0.17 2.69
N ILE A 104 18.24 0.42 3.77
CA ILE A 104 18.80 0.67 5.11
C ILE A 104 19.60 -0.55 5.59
N LEU A 105 19.05 -1.76 5.44
CA LEU A 105 19.72 -3.02 5.81
C LEU A 105 20.74 -3.50 4.77
N ARG A 106 20.95 -2.77 3.66
CA ARG A 106 21.79 -3.20 2.53
C ARG A 106 21.40 -4.58 1.96
N VAL A 107 20.11 -4.90 2.03
CA VAL A 107 19.52 -6.07 1.38
C VAL A 107 19.23 -5.72 -0.08
N ASN A 108 19.71 -6.56 -1.00
CA ASN A 108 19.47 -6.36 -2.42
C ASN A 108 18.04 -6.79 -2.81
N ALA A 109 17.07 -5.93 -2.52
CA ALA A 109 15.67 -6.14 -2.88
C ALA A 109 15.01 -4.79 -3.21
N ASP A 110 14.65 -4.61 -4.46
CA ASP A 110 13.86 -3.48 -4.94
C ASP A 110 12.35 -3.80 -4.90
N GLU A 111 11.51 -2.84 -5.33
CA GLU A 111 10.06 -3.04 -5.38
C GLU A 111 9.65 -4.22 -6.27
N ALA A 112 10.37 -4.50 -7.36
CA ALA A 112 10.05 -5.60 -8.26
C ALA A 112 10.38 -6.96 -7.61
N ALA A 113 11.56 -7.09 -7.01
CA ALA A 113 11.95 -8.28 -6.27
C ALA A 113 11.02 -8.57 -5.09
N LEU A 114 10.61 -7.55 -4.34
CA LEU A 114 9.65 -7.68 -3.23
C LEU A 114 8.24 -8.05 -3.72
N ARG A 115 7.81 -7.56 -4.90
CA ARG A 115 6.56 -8.05 -5.52
C ARG A 115 6.64 -9.52 -5.87
N ASP A 116 7.72 -9.95 -6.47
CA ASP A 116 7.92 -11.35 -6.82
C ASP A 116 7.86 -12.25 -5.59
N LEU A 117 8.49 -11.84 -4.48
CA LEU A 117 8.42 -12.55 -3.18
C LEU A 117 6.98 -12.71 -2.67
N SER A 118 6.10 -11.74 -2.98
CA SER A 118 4.69 -11.81 -2.59
C SER A 118 3.92 -12.97 -3.19
N PHE A 119 4.42 -13.53 -4.27
CA PHE A 119 3.81 -14.62 -5.02
C PHE A 119 4.67 -15.89 -5.03
N ALA A 120 5.73 -15.92 -4.25
CA ALA A 120 6.55 -17.12 -4.10
C ALA A 120 5.72 -18.27 -3.52
N VAL A 121 6.01 -19.48 -3.96
CA VAL A 121 5.37 -20.69 -3.42
C VAL A 121 5.99 -21.00 -2.06
N GLY A 122 5.16 -21.18 -1.04
CA GLY A 122 5.60 -21.36 0.35
C GLY A 122 5.77 -20.02 1.07
N ASP A 123 6.19 -20.09 2.35
CA ASP A 123 6.53 -18.89 3.11
C ASP A 123 7.93 -18.42 2.71
N PRO A 124 8.05 -17.25 2.07
CA PRO A 124 9.36 -16.73 1.71
C PRO A 124 10.15 -16.44 2.99
N LEU A 125 11.37 -16.93 3.07
CA LEU A 125 12.28 -16.75 4.20
C LEU A 125 13.35 -15.71 3.87
N GLY A 126 13.88 -15.07 4.90
CA GLY A 126 15.00 -14.16 4.80
C GLY A 126 14.64 -12.69 5.01
N PRO A 127 15.67 -11.82 5.05
CA PRO A 127 15.49 -10.43 5.44
C PRO A 127 14.49 -9.64 4.57
N ALA A 128 14.52 -9.84 3.25
CA ALA A 128 13.60 -9.16 2.32
C ALA A 128 12.12 -9.54 2.58
N ALA A 129 11.86 -10.82 2.85
CA ALA A 129 10.52 -11.31 3.16
C ALA A 129 10.03 -10.79 4.52
N ASN A 130 10.90 -10.74 5.51
CA ASN A 130 10.62 -10.18 6.82
C ASN A 130 10.24 -8.70 6.73
N LEU A 131 11.00 -7.90 5.99
CA LEU A 131 10.70 -6.50 5.74
C LEU A 131 9.34 -6.30 5.07
N LEU A 132 9.08 -7.07 4.02
CA LEU A 132 7.79 -7.01 3.33
C LEU A 132 6.63 -7.36 4.27
N THR A 133 6.81 -8.37 5.12
CA THR A 133 5.80 -8.79 6.09
C THR A 133 5.54 -7.72 7.14
N ILE A 134 6.59 -7.10 7.73
CA ILE A 134 6.46 -6.01 8.70
C ILE A 134 5.59 -4.88 8.13
N TRP A 135 5.89 -4.41 6.93
CA TRP A 135 5.17 -3.30 6.33
C TRP A 135 3.76 -3.66 5.85
N ARG A 136 3.53 -4.90 5.42
CA ARG A 136 2.19 -5.40 5.10
C ARG A 136 1.33 -5.56 6.33
N ASP A 137 1.88 -6.07 7.42
CA ASP A 137 1.18 -6.18 8.70
C ASP A 137 0.86 -4.79 9.27
N CYS A 138 1.78 -3.84 9.16
CA CYS A 138 1.51 -2.44 9.50
C CYS A 138 0.33 -1.89 8.70
N ALA A 139 0.35 -2.00 7.36
CA ALA A 139 -0.68 -1.44 6.49
C ALA A 139 -2.02 -2.21 6.52
N GLY A 140 -1.99 -3.50 6.80
CA GLY A 140 -3.13 -4.42 6.65
C GLY A 140 -4.01 -4.55 7.89
N ARG A 141 -3.49 -4.25 9.07
CA ARG A 141 -4.17 -4.44 10.36
C ARG A 141 -4.54 -3.09 11.00
N PRO A 142 -5.54 -3.02 11.88
CA PRO A 142 -5.80 -1.83 12.69
C PRO A 142 -4.56 -1.43 13.49
N PRO A 143 -4.29 -0.12 13.68
CA PRO A 143 -3.11 0.31 14.44
C PRO A 143 -3.20 -0.15 15.89
N SER A 144 -2.10 -0.70 16.43
CA SER A 144 -2.06 -1.19 17.80
C SER A 144 -0.64 -1.17 18.33
N LEU A 145 -0.50 -0.78 19.61
CA LEU A 145 0.72 -0.88 20.41
C LEU A 145 0.66 -2.11 21.33
N ASP A 146 0.10 -3.20 20.85
CA ASP A 146 0.04 -4.48 21.55
C ASP A 146 1.47 -5.07 21.66
N PRO A 147 1.88 -5.53 22.85
CA PRO A 147 3.19 -6.17 23.04
C PRO A 147 3.45 -7.33 22.08
N ALA A 148 2.45 -8.16 21.77
CA ALA A 148 2.63 -9.28 20.86
C ALA A 148 3.02 -8.80 19.44
N ARG A 149 2.39 -7.74 18.92
CA ARG A 149 2.72 -7.17 17.62
C ARG A 149 4.10 -6.54 17.57
N ILE A 150 4.49 -5.85 18.65
CA ILE A 150 5.83 -5.29 18.78
C ILE A 150 6.86 -6.41 18.81
N GLY A 151 6.60 -7.47 19.57
CA GLY A 151 7.44 -8.65 19.65
C GLY A 151 7.58 -9.37 18.31
N ASP A 152 6.48 -9.54 17.56
CA ASP A 152 6.51 -10.14 16.23
C ASP A 152 7.36 -9.33 15.24
N ALA A 153 7.22 -8.00 15.24
CA ALA A 153 8.03 -7.13 14.39
C ALA A 153 9.52 -7.17 14.77
N ALA A 154 9.82 -7.12 16.09
CA ALA A 154 11.18 -7.23 16.60
C ALA A 154 11.83 -8.58 16.28
N ALA A 155 11.10 -9.68 16.43
CA ALA A 155 11.59 -11.03 16.11
C ALA A 155 11.93 -11.17 14.63
N ARG A 156 11.15 -10.57 13.72
CA ARG A 156 11.46 -10.55 12.28
C ARG A 156 12.73 -9.78 11.92
N LEU A 157 13.13 -8.85 12.80
CA LEU A 157 14.35 -8.07 12.66
C LEU A 157 15.49 -8.66 13.51
N ASP A 158 15.26 -9.81 14.15
CA ASP A 158 16.22 -10.45 15.07
C ASP A 158 16.66 -9.50 16.20
N LEU A 159 15.70 -8.78 16.78
CA LEU A 159 15.89 -7.82 17.85
C LEU A 159 15.42 -8.40 19.19
N ALA A 160 16.29 -8.32 20.20
CA ALA A 160 15.94 -8.64 21.59
C ALA A 160 15.41 -7.37 22.26
N VAL A 161 14.10 -7.28 22.46
CA VAL A 161 13.43 -6.17 23.16
C VAL A 161 12.50 -6.73 24.23
N ASP A 162 12.20 -5.94 25.27
CA ASP A 162 11.04 -6.18 26.12
C ASP A 162 9.78 -5.59 25.49
N PRO A 163 8.89 -6.41 24.89
CA PRO A 163 7.73 -5.89 24.19
C PRO A 163 6.74 -5.18 25.13
N SER A 164 6.64 -5.60 26.38
CA SER A 164 5.71 -5.04 27.35
C SER A 164 6.15 -3.68 27.84
N GLY A 165 7.42 -3.54 28.22
CA GLY A 165 8.02 -2.27 28.62
C GLY A 165 8.03 -1.26 27.47
N LEU A 166 8.37 -1.72 26.24
CA LEU A 166 8.32 -0.86 25.07
C LEU A 166 6.89 -0.41 24.76
N ALA A 167 5.91 -1.30 24.81
CA ALA A 167 4.50 -0.94 24.58
C ALA A 167 4.00 0.11 25.60
N ALA A 168 4.41 0.02 26.87
CA ALA A 168 4.07 1.01 27.88
C ALA A 168 4.68 2.39 27.54
N SER A 169 5.97 2.43 27.18
CA SER A 169 6.67 3.65 26.77
C SER A 169 6.03 4.30 25.54
N LEU A 170 5.67 3.49 24.52
CA LEU A 170 5.03 3.98 23.31
C LEU A 170 3.63 4.55 23.56
N LYS A 171 2.85 3.95 24.47
CA LYS A 171 1.53 4.48 24.86
C LYS A 171 1.65 5.84 25.55
N ALA A 172 2.68 6.04 26.39
CA ALA A 172 2.96 7.33 27.01
C ALA A 172 3.28 8.39 25.92
N CYS A 173 4.15 8.09 24.95
CA CYS A 173 4.47 9.00 23.86
C CYS A 173 3.25 9.33 22.98
N ALA A 174 2.36 8.38 22.75
CA ALA A 174 1.18 8.57 21.90
C ALA A 174 0.13 9.53 22.49
N GLY A 175 0.19 9.85 23.78
CA GLY A 175 -0.73 10.76 24.46
C GLY A 175 -0.40 12.24 24.30
N GLU A 176 0.80 12.59 23.86
CA GLU A 176 1.36 13.93 23.88
C GLU A 176 1.40 14.60 22.49
N ASP A 177 1.55 15.93 22.48
CA ASP A 177 1.85 16.77 21.31
C ASP A 177 0.93 16.62 20.08
N ASP A 178 1.36 17.19 18.96
CA ASP A 178 0.78 16.95 17.66
C ASP A 178 1.09 15.53 17.13
N PRO A 179 0.33 15.03 16.13
CA PRO A 179 0.49 13.65 15.65
C PRO A 179 1.89 13.29 15.13
N VAL A 180 2.60 14.25 14.53
CA VAL A 180 3.93 14.00 13.93
C VAL A 180 4.99 13.97 15.02
N SER A 181 4.94 14.91 15.97
CA SER A 181 5.85 14.96 17.12
C SER A 181 5.67 13.74 18.03
N ALA A 182 4.41 13.34 18.32
CA ALA A 182 4.12 12.12 19.08
C ALA A 182 4.70 10.88 18.38
N ALA A 183 4.55 10.75 17.07
CA ALA A 183 5.11 9.64 16.29
C ALA A 183 6.66 9.67 16.29
N ALA A 184 7.26 10.85 16.18
CA ALA A 184 8.73 11.00 16.22
C ALA A 184 9.31 10.61 17.58
N LYS A 185 8.67 11.03 18.69
CA LYS A 185 9.06 10.61 20.05
C LYS A 185 8.94 9.10 20.26
N ALA A 186 7.83 8.51 19.77
CA ALA A 186 7.64 7.06 19.87
C ALA A 186 8.70 6.29 19.04
N ALA A 187 9.07 6.79 17.86
CA ALA A 187 10.17 6.20 17.09
C ALA A 187 11.51 6.30 17.84
N THR A 188 11.80 7.42 18.48
CA THR A 188 12.99 7.56 19.33
C THR A 188 12.98 6.55 20.47
N ALA A 189 11.85 6.37 21.16
CA ALA A 189 11.72 5.39 22.24
C ALA A 189 11.94 3.96 21.74
N ALA A 190 11.36 3.61 20.60
CA ALA A 190 11.55 2.30 19.99
C ALA A 190 13.01 2.05 19.57
N PHE A 191 13.66 3.05 19.00
CA PHE A 191 15.07 2.98 18.60
C PHE A 191 15.99 2.78 19.83
N SER A 192 15.77 3.56 20.88
CA SER A 192 16.58 3.52 22.11
C SER A 192 16.38 2.26 22.95
N ALA A 193 15.31 1.49 22.70
CA ALA A 193 15.08 0.21 23.36
C ALA A 193 15.95 -0.93 22.83
N VAL A 194 16.72 -0.69 21.76
CA VAL A 194 17.56 -1.69 21.08
C VAL A 194 19.05 -1.33 21.28
N PRO A 195 19.94 -2.29 21.51
CA PRO A 195 21.39 -2.05 21.59
C PRO A 195 21.95 -1.47 20.28
N ASP A 196 22.95 -0.58 20.39
CA ASP A 196 23.58 0.13 19.26
C ASP A 196 24.10 -0.76 18.14
N ALA A 197 24.51 -2.00 18.47
CA ALA A 197 25.01 -2.97 17.48
C ALA A 197 24.00 -3.33 16.40
N ARG A 198 22.71 -3.07 16.61
CA ARG A 198 21.60 -3.36 15.69
C ARG A 198 20.85 -2.10 15.27
N ALA A 199 21.56 -0.99 15.13
CA ALA A 199 20.97 0.32 14.87
C ALA A 199 20.12 0.37 13.56
N ALA A 200 20.52 -0.36 12.52
CA ALA A 200 19.78 -0.39 11.26
C ALA A 200 18.43 -1.11 11.39
N GLU A 201 18.41 -2.25 12.08
CA GLU A 201 17.19 -3.00 12.39
C GLU A 201 16.31 -2.25 13.38
N ALA A 202 16.91 -1.63 14.40
CA ALA A 202 16.23 -0.76 15.37
C ALA A 202 15.54 0.39 14.67
N GLU A 203 16.18 0.97 13.66
CA GLU A 203 15.57 2.04 12.86
C GLU A 203 14.31 1.56 12.13
N ILE A 204 14.32 0.37 11.53
CA ILE A 204 13.14 -0.17 10.82
C ILE A 204 11.99 -0.40 11.80
N LEU A 205 12.27 -0.95 12.99
CA LEU A 205 11.27 -1.08 14.06
C LEU A 205 10.69 0.30 14.40
N ALA A 206 11.57 1.29 14.65
CA ALA A 206 11.20 2.66 14.99
C ALA A 206 10.31 3.31 13.91
N LEU A 207 10.62 3.12 12.62
CA LEU A 207 9.82 3.64 11.52
C LEU A 207 8.43 2.99 11.43
N SER A 208 8.33 1.69 11.69
CA SER A 208 7.03 1.00 11.72
C SER A 208 6.18 1.46 12.91
N VAL A 209 6.81 1.73 14.05
CA VAL A 209 6.18 2.33 15.24
C VAL A 209 5.72 3.76 14.92
N PHE A 210 6.54 4.56 14.25
CA PHE A 210 6.15 5.91 13.80
C PHE A 210 4.82 5.92 13.06
N ASP A 211 4.71 5.15 11.97
CA ASP A 211 3.49 5.10 11.16
C ASP A 211 2.29 4.52 11.94
N THR A 212 2.54 3.61 12.89
CA THR A 212 1.50 3.07 13.79
C THR A 212 0.97 4.13 14.74
N VAL A 213 1.86 4.89 15.41
CA VAL A 213 1.46 5.97 16.34
C VAL A 213 0.80 7.11 15.58
N LEU A 214 1.33 7.48 14.41
CA LEU A 214 0.70 8.48 13.54
C LEU A 214 -0.74 8.08 13.20
N ALA A 215 -0.98 6.80 12.84
CA ALA A 215 -2.32 6.30 12.54
C ALA A 215 -3.26 6.32 13.76
N ILE A 216 -2.74 5.98 14.96
CA ILE A 216 -3.50 6.08 16.22
C ILE A 216 -3.93 7.53 16.47
N ARG A 217 -3.01 8.48 16.35
CA ARG A 217 -3.25 9.91 16.58
C ARG A 217 -4.24 10.51 15.58
N LEU A 218 -4.15 10.10 14.31
CA LEU A 218 -5.06 10.52 13.25
C LEU A 218 -6.38 9.71 13.23
N ARG A 219 -6.51 8.69 14.10
CA ARG A 219 -7.66 7.79 14.17
C ARG A 219 -7.94 7.10 12.82
N TRP A 220 -6.89 6.74 12.12
CA TRP A 220 -7.01 5.96 10.90
C TRP A 220 -7.39 4.51 11.23
N PRO A 221 -8.29 3.89 10.48
CA PRO A 221 -8.68 2.49 10.71
C PRO A 221 -7.54 1.51 10.42
N ARG A 222 -6.57 1.93 9.59
CA ARG A 222 -5.34 1.20 9.27
C ARG A 222 -4.23 2.18 9.01
N PRO A 223 -2.98 1.90 9.42
CA PRO A 223 -1.84 2.73 9.10
C PRO A 223 -1.64 2.88 7.59
N VAL A 224 -1.06 4.00 7.22
CA VAL A 224 -0.54 4.26 5.88
C VAL A 224 0.97 4.39 6.02
N PRO A 225 1.76 3.44 5.48
CA PRO A 225 3.22 3.51 5.56
C PRO A 225 3.76 4.72 4.79
N LEU A 226 4.27 5.71 5.51
CA LEU A 226 4.71 6.99 4.96
C LEU A 226 6.18 7.26 5.20
N ILE A 227 6.62 7.23 6.47
CA ILE A 227 7.91 7.77 6.88
C ILE A 227 9.08 7.16 6.10
N ALA A 228 9.12 5.84 5.97
CA ALA A 228 10.20 5.13 5.28
C ALA A 228 10.29 5.48 3.79
N THR A 229 9.17 5.84 3.14
CA THR A 229 9.12 6.10 1.69
C THR A 229 9.97 7.30 1.27
N LYS A 230 10.24 8.24 2.18
CA LYS A 230 10.96 9.49 1.92
C LYS A 230 12.18 9.71 2.80
N LEU A 231 12.38 8.88 3.81
CA LEU A 231 13.48 9.08 4.76
C LEU A 231 14.87 9.06 4.12
N LEU A 232 15.02 8.38 2.99
CA LEU A 232 16.27 8.33 2.24
C LEU A 232 16.44 9.49 1.23
N ASP A 233 15.53 10.46 1.23
CA ASP A 233 15.64 11.62 0.34
C ASP A 233 16.89 12.46 0.70
N PRO A 234 17.76 12.81 -0.28
CA PRO A 234 18.97 13.57 -0.01
C PRO A 234 18.73 14.93 0.64
N THR A 235 17.55 15.53 0.47
CA THR A 235 17.19 16.82 1.06
C THR A 235 17.04 16.78 2.57
N LEU A 236 16.92 15.58 3.16
CA LEU A 236 16.85 15.37 4.61
C LEU A 236 18.22 15.20 5.27
N GLN A 237 19.30 15.23 4.51
CA GLN A 237 20.65 15.16 5.07
C GLN A 237 20.96 16.42 5.86
N SER A 238 21.57 16.26 7.03
CA SER A 238 22.02 17.38 7.85
C SER A 238 23.17 18.09 7.14
N PRO A 239 23.13 19.42 7.00
CA PRO A 239 24.23 20.20 6.44
C PRO A 239 25.55 19.89 7.17
N GLY A 240 26.59 19.52 6.44
CA GLY A 240 27.92 19.23 6.98
C GLY A 240 28.11 17.84 7.61
N ALA A 241 27.03 17.08 7.90
CA ALA A 241 27.15 15.75 8.48
C ALA A 241 27.24 14.62 7.45
N GLY A 242 26.85 14.88 6.20
CA GLY A 242 26.87 13.89 5.10
C GLY A 242 25.92 12.69 5.30
N ARG A 243 25.17 12.66 6.39
CA ARG A 243 24.20 11.60 6.75
C ARG A 243 22.84 12.20 7.11
N ARG A 244 21.80 11.44 6.92
CA ARG A 244 20.48 11.78 7.43
C ARG A 244 20.38 11.54 8.93
N PRO A 245 19.55 12.29 9.67
CA PRO A 245 19.24 12.00 11.06
C PRO A 245 18.55 10.65 11.22
N SER A 246 18.94 9.89 12.28
CA SER A 246 18.28 8.68 12.74
C SER A 246 17.36 8.99 13.93
N PRO A 247 16.47 8.07 14.36
CA PRO A 247 15.58 8.32 15.49
C PRO A 247 16.28 8.66 16.83
N GLY A 248 17.56 8.35 16.98
CA GLY A 248 18.38 8.73 18.12
C GLY A 248 19.04 10.12 18.04
N ASP A 249 18.98 10.78 16.89
CA ASP A 249 19.63 12.08 16.71
C ASP A 249 18.75 13.25 17.20
N PRO A 250 19.33 14.33 17.75
CA PRO A 250 18.57 15.53 18.13
C PRO A 250 17.82 16.19 16.95
N ALA A 251 18.32 16.05 15.73
CA ALA A 251 17.70 16.59 14.52
C ALA A 251 16.57 15.71 13.96
N TRP A 252 16.31 14.55 14.58
CA TRP A 252 15.31 13.59 14.14
C TRP A 252 13.89 14.17 14.02
N PRO A 253 13.32 14.88 15.00
CA PRO A 253 11.95 15.38 14.90
C PRO A 253 11.73 16.24 13.66
N ASN A 254 12.70 17.12 13.35
CA ASN A 254 12.64 17.99 12.18
C ASN A 254 12.77 17.20 10.87
N ALA A 255 13.68 16.22 10.83
CA ALA A 255 13.86 15.35 9.68
C ALA A 255 12.62 14.47 9.43
N ALA A 256 12.01 13.95 10.49
CA ALA A 256 10.78 13.16 10.43
C ALA A 256 9.60 14.01 9.88
N ALA A 257 9.45 15.25 10.36
CA ALA A 257 8.44 16.17 9.86
C ALA A 257 8.65 16.46 8.35
N GLY A 258 9.89 16.72 7.93
CA GLY A 258 10.24 16.90 6.51
C GLY A 258 9.95 15.66 5.67
N ALA A 259 10.29 14.48 6.16
CA ALA A 259 10.00 13.21 5.49
C ALA A 259 8.48 12.99 5.34
N ILE A 260 7.69 13.28 6.37
CA ILE A 260 6.23 13.17 6.34
C ILE A 260 5.60 14.17 5.38
N ALA A 261 6.10 15.41 5.34
CA ALA A 261 5.63 16.42 4.39
C ALA A 261 5.77 15.93 2.93
N MET A 262 6.93 15.38 2.58
CA MET A 262 7.18 14.82 1.26
C MET A 262 6.40 13.52 1.01
N ALA A 263 6.29 12.66 2.03
CA ALA A 263 5.59 11.38 1.93
C ALA A 263 4.08 11.58 1.73
N ALA A 264 3.47 12.50 2.48
CA ALA A 264 2.04 12.83 2.34
C ALA A 264 1.75 13.40 0.95
N ALA A 265 2.60 14.28 0.43
CA ALA A 265 2.47 14.80 -0.93
C ALA A 265 2.53 13.68 -1.98
N SER A 266 3.53 12.81 -1.88
CA SER A 266 3.68 11.67 -2.80
C SER A 266 2.54 10.65 -2.67
N ALA A 267 2.01 10.44 -1.47
CA ALA A 267 0.86 9.57 -1.22
C ALA A 267 -0.43 10.14 -1.83
N LEU A 268 -0.63 11.46 -1.77
CA LEU A 268 -1.75 12.14 -2.44
C LEU A 268 -1.65 12.05 -3.96
N ASP A 269 -0.47 12.27 -4.54
CA ASP A 269 -0.25 12.11 -5.98
C ASP A 269 -0.54 10.66 -6.43
N LEU A 270 -0.11 9.68 -5.63
CA LEU A 270 -0.42 8.26 -5.86
C LEU A 270 -1.91 7.96 -5.70
N ALA A 271 -2.57 8.51 -4.68
CA ALA A 271 -4.01 8.35 -4.46
C ALA A 271 -4.82 8.94 -5.63
N ALA A 272 -4.39 10.09 -6.17
CA ALA A 272 -5.01 10.69 -7.35
C ALA A 272 -4.86 9.82 -8.60
N ASP A 273 -3.68 9.21 -8.83
CA ASP A 273 -3.47 8.26 -9.93
C ASP A 273 -4.35 7.02 -9.76
N LEU A 274 -4.37 6.43 -8.57
CA LEU A 274 -5.20 5.26 -8.25
C LEU A 274 -6.70 5.56 -8.36
N ALA A 275 -7.16 6.77 -7.99
CA ALA A 275 -8.56 7.17 -8.16
C ALA A 275 -8.95 7.20 -9.64
N ARG A 276 -8.12 7.76 -10.52
CA ARG A 276 -8.38 7.76 -11.97
C ARG A 276 -8.43 6.34 -12.52
N ARG A 277 -7.48 5.48 -12.16
CA ARG A 277 -7.41 4.09 -12.63
C ARG A 277 -8.55 3.23 -12.08
N SER A 278 -8.90 3.38 -10.81
CA SER A 278 -10.03 2.67 -10.23
C SER A 278 -11.35 3.05 -10.88
N ASN A 279 -11.56 4.33 -11.21
CA ASN A 279 -12.74 4.76 -11.95
C ASN A 279 -12.81 4.11 -13.34
N THR A 280 -11.68 4.01 -14.04
CA THR A 280 -11.61 3.29 -15.33
C THR A 280 -11.94 1.81 -15.15
N LEU A 281 -11.37 1.14 -14.16
CA LEU A 281 -11.64 -0.25 -13.86
C LEU A 281 -13.11 -0.48 -13.50
N ILE A 282 -13.69 0.35 -12.64
CA ILE A 282 -15.10 0.28 -12.23
C ILE A 282 -16.04 0.51 -13.43
N ALA A 283 -15.71 1.46 -14.31
CA ALA A 283 -16.51 1.72 -15.51
C ALA A 283 -16.48 0.56 -16.54
N VAL A 284 -15.39 -0.21 -16.55
CA VAL A 284 -15.22 -1.38 -17.42
C VAL A 284 -15.86 -2.64 -16.81
N ALA A 285 -15.91 -2.76 -15.49
CA ALA A 285 -16.38 -3.94 -14.77
C ALA A 285 -17.74 -4.49 -15.26
N PRO A 286 -18.80 -3.69 -15.56
CA PRO A 286 -20.08 -4.18 -16.07
C PRO A 286 -19.96 -4.85 -17.44
N LYS A 287 -18.97 -4.46 -18.26
CA LYS A 287 -18.75 -5.03 -19.60
C LYS A 287 -18.14 -6.43 -19.56
N LEU A 288 -17.66 -6.88 -18.40
CA LEU A 288 -17.04 -8.19 -18.23
C LEU A 288 -18.07 -9.33 -18.10
N ARG A 289 -19.36 -9.02 -17.89
CA ARG A 289 -20.52 -9.92 -17.89
C ARG A 289 -20.40 -11.20 -17.04
N SER A 290 -19.44 -11.30 -16.13
CA SER A 290 -19.18 -12.51 -15.36
C SER A 290 -19.07 -12.20 -13.87
N LYS A 291 -19.78 -12.97 -13.01
CA LYS A 291 -19.70 -12.84 -11.55
C LYS A 291 -18.26 -13.02 -11.02
N PRO A 292 -17.45 -13.95 -11.55
CA PRO A 292 -16.05 -14.07 -11.16
C PRO A 292 -15.20 -12.82 -11.46
N ALA A 293 -15.54 -12.06 -12.50
CA ALA A 293 -14.81 -10.84 -12.85
C ALA A 293 -14.92 -9.76 -11.76
N GLN A 294 -16.07 -9.66 -11.07
CA GLN A 294 -16.22 -8.70 -9.97
C GLN A 294 -15.21 -8.97 -8.84
N LYS A 295 -15.00 -10.23 -8.48
CA LYS A 295 -14.00 -10.59 -7.46
C LYS A 295 -12.57 -10.18 -7.85
N ILE A 296 -12.25 -10.22 -9.15
CA ILE A 296 -10.94 -9.75 -9.64
C ILE A 296 -10.85 -8.23 -9.58
N VAL A 297 -11.94 -7.52 -9.87
CA VAL A 297 -12.00 -6.07 -9.68
C VAL A 297 -11.74 -5.72 -8.20
N ASP A 298 -12.40 -6.41 -7.27
CA ASP A 298 -12.23 -6.20 -5.83
C ASP A 298 -10.78 -6.48 -5.39
N LEU A 299 -10.15 -7.55 -5.91
CA LEU A 299 -8.74 -7.85 -5.65
C LEU A 299 -7.81 -6.74 -6.16
N LEU A 300 -8.03 -6.24 -7.38
CA LEU A 300 -7.22 -5.17 -7.97
C LEU A 300 -7.35 -3.84 -7.20
N LEU A 301 -8.51 -3.59 -6.60
CA LEU A 301 -8.74 -2.41 -5.75
C LEU A 301 -8.10 -2.56 -4.35
N ALA A 302 -7.95 -3.79 -3.87
CA ALA A 302 -7.43 -4.08 -2.53
C ALA A 302 -5.91 -4.25 -2.49
N HIS A 303 -5.28 -4.73 -3.56
CA HIS A 303 -3.87 -5.13 -3.59
C HIS A 303 -3.03 -4.27 -4.55
N ASP A 304 -1.71 -4.24 -4.33
CA ASP A 304 -0.77 -3.57 -5.24
C ASP A 304 -0.81 -4.21 -6.63
N CYS A 305 -0.79 -5.53 -6.67
CA CYS A 305 -0.93 -6.31 -7.89
C CYS A 305 -1.54 -7.68 -7.60
N VAL A 306 -2.01 -8.35 -8.65
CA VAL A 306 -2.66 -9.67 -8.62
C VAL A 306 -2.10 -10.51 -9.76
N SER A 307 -1.78 -11.78 -9.49
CA SER A 307 -1.42 -12.74 -10.52
C SER A 307 -2.65 -13.50 -11.04
N PRO A 308 -2.64 -14.01 -12.29
CA PRO A 308 -3.72 -14.87 -12.79
C PRO A 308 -3.95 -16.13 -11.93
N ALA A 309 -2.90 -16.67 -11.33
CA ALA A 309 -3.00 -17.83 -10.44
C ALA A 309 -3.71 -17.47 -9.14
N GLU A 310 -3.41 -16.31 -8.55
CA GLU A 310 -4.11 -15.80 -7.37
C GLU A 310 -5.56 -15.50 -7.67
N ALA A 311 -5.83 -14.82 -8.78
CA ALA A 311 -7.19 -14.52 -9.24
C ALA A 311 -8.02 -15.81 -9.39
N ALA A 312 -7.46 -16.87 -9.95
CA ALA A 312 -8.13 -18.17 -10.10
C ALA A 312 -8.40 -18.86 -8.75
N ARG A 313 -7.58 -18.62 -7.73
CA ARG A 313 -7.84 -19.15 -6.36
C ARG A 313 -8.99 -18.42 -5.66
N HIS A 314 -9.15 -17.12 -5.91
CA HIS A 314 -10.15 -16.29 -5.23
C HIS A 314 -11.48 -16.18 -5.99
N ALA A 315 -11.49 -16.50 -7.29
CA ALA A 315 -12.67 -16.48 -8.12
C ALA A 315 -12.92 -17.87 -8.75
N PRO A 316 -14.18 -18.32 -8.93
CA PRO A 316 -14.50 -19.61 -9.53
C PRO A 316 -14.21 -19.57 -11.04
N MET A 317 -12.92 -19.62 -11.40
CA MET A 317 -12.47 -19.62 -12.80
C MET A 317 -11.16 -20.38 -12.94
N THR A 318 -10.85 -20.81 -14.16
CA THR A 318 -9.57 -21.42 -14.49
C THR A 318 -8.46 -20.38 -14.61
N GLY A 319 -7.20 -20.77 -14.43
CA GLY A 319 -6.05 -19.88 -14.65
C GLY A 319 -5.99 -19.32 -16.08
N ARG A 320 -6.48 -20.08 -17.08
CA ARG A 320 -6.57 -19.64 -18.47
C ARG A 320 -7.64 -18.55 -18.62
N ALA A 321 -8.80 -18.71 -18.00
CA ALA A 321 -9.85 -17.70 -18.00
C ALA A 321 -9.40 -16.42 -17.29
N ALA A 322 -8.67 -16.54 -16.18
CA ALA A 322 -8.09 -15.39 -15.49
C ALA A 322 -7.11 -14.62 -16.38
N ARG A 323 -6.20 -15.32 -17.10
CA ARG A 323 -5.28 -14.66 -18.05
C ARG A 323 -6.02 -13.89 -19.14
N ARG A 324 -6.99 -14.52 -19.81
CA ARG A 324 -7.82 -13.85 -20.83
C ARG A 324 -8.53 -12.61 -20.27
N LEU A 325 -8.99 -12.67 -19.03
CA LEU A 325 -9.63 -11.53 -18.38
C LEU A 325 -8.62 -10.39 -18.13
N PHE A 326 -7.42 -10.68 -17.65
CA PHE A 326 -6.37 -9.66 -17.48
C PHE A 326 -5.92 -9.07 -18.82
N ASP A 327 -5.75 -9.89 -19.85
CA ASP A 327 -5.41 -9.41 -21.19
C ASP A 327 -6.50 -8.45 -21.72
N ARG A 328 -7.77 -8.78 -21.47
CA ARG A 328 -8.90 -7.90 -21.83
C ARG A 328 -8.90 -6.59 -21.01
N LEU A 329 -8.64 -6.65 -19.69
CA LEU A 329 -8.53 -5.47 -18.84
C LEU A 329 -7.36 -4.57 -19.26
N LEU A 330 -6.26 -5.16 -19.69
CA LEU A 330 -5.10 -4.44 -20.23
C LEU A 330 -5.45 -3.72 -21.53
N LEU A 331 -6.10 -4.41 -22.48
CA LEU A 331 -6.57 -3.81 -23.75
C LEU A 331 -7.56 -2.65 -23.53
N LEU A 332 -8.39 -2.74 -22.49
CA LEU A 332 -9.32 -1.69 -22.11
C LEU A 332 -8.68 -0.56 -21.29
N GLY A 333 -7.37 -0.60 -21.05
CA GLY A 333 -6.64 0.39 -20.25
C GLY A 333 -7.03 0.44 -18.78
N ALA A 334 -7.72 -0.61 -18.29
CA ALA A 334 -8.21 -0.68 -16.91
C ALA A 334 -7.17 -1.22 -15.92
N THR A 335 -6.14 -1.91 -16.43
CA THR A 335 -5.00 -2.41 -15.64
C THR A 335 -3.70 -2.19 -16.40
N ARG A 336 -2.59 -2.36 -15.69
CA ARG A 336 -1.24 -2.42 -16.28
C ARG A 336 -0.51 -3.65 -15.79
N GLU A 337 0.46 -4.11 -16.58
CA GLU A 337 1.37 -5.19 -16.22
C GLU A 337 2.60 -4.62 -15.52
N PHE A 338 3.05 -5.29 -14.45
CA PHE A 338 4.22 -4.90 -13.65
C PHE A 338 5.45 -5.78 -13.85
N SER A 339 5.28 -6.99 -14.37
CA SER A 339 6.36 -7.99 -14.36
C SER A 339 7.22 -8.01 -15.61
N GLY A 340 6.66 -7.70 -16.79
CA GLY A 340 7.36 -7.79 -18.08
C GLY A 340 7.87 -9.19 -18.43
N ARG A 341 7.42 -10.26 -17.74
CA ARG A 341 7.87 -11.65 -17.93
C ARG A 341 6.77 -12.50 -18.57
N PRO A 342 7.08 -13.31 -19.62
CA PRO A 342 6.06 -14.12 -20.32
C PRO A 342 5.37 -15.16 -19.43
N THR A 343 6.11 -15.76 -18.50
CA THR A 343 5.66 -16.88 -17.68
C THR A 343 5.05 -16.49 -16.35
N PHE A 344 5.37 -15.29 -15.87
CA PHE A 344 4.92 -14.80 -14.57
C PHE A 344 4.48 -13.34 -14.70
N ARG A 345 3.16 -13.12 -14.85
CA ARG A 345 2.59 -11.80 -15.06
C ARG A 345 1.87 -11.31 -13.82
N LEU A 346 2.09 -10.06 -13.47
CA LEU A 346 1.44 -9.34 -12.38
C LEU A 346 0.70 -8.15 -12.93
N TYR A 347 -0.54 -7.98 -12.52
CA TYR A 347 -1.43 -6.93 -12.98
C TYR A 347 -1.94 -6.08 -11.82
N GLY A 348 -2.07 -4.77 -12.01
CA GLY A 348 -2.59 -3.84 -11.01
C GLY A 348 -3.08 -2.54 -11.63
N LEU A 349 -3.45 -1.59 -10.74
CA LEU A 349 -3.91 -0.25 -11.13
C LEU A 349 -2.77 0.67 -11.53
#